data_a9d311b69bab4443baa36c0efeb7b1b0
#
_entry.id   a9d311b69bab4443baa36c0efeb7b1b0
#
_cell.length_a   1.000
_cell.length_b   1.000
_cell.length_c   1.000
_cell.angle_alpha   90.00
_cell.angle_beta   90.00
_cell.angle_gamma   90.00
#
_symmetry.space_group_name_H-M   'P 1'
#
loop_
_entity.id
_entity.type
_entity.pdbx_description
1 polymer ?
#
loop_
_entity_poly.entity_id
_entity_poly.type
_entity_poly.pdbx_seq_one_letter_code
_entity_poly.pdbx_strand_id
1 'polypeptide(L)'
;MRARIVAPSELTSVELAQWSECGACSLEPNPFLEPAWLLPALEYLDESPTTMLVLAEHSGTVQACLPIVTVKADRDNTACGGQHSALQTRVAPTAVTLGTPLVTAEGGIEALACVMAAVRAEAERRGTSLVIMEWVGYDGPISRLLKEVAVARNNPIVEFDVWERGILRRRVRDEECYWLRAIGKNRRRTIRQHHRLLSAAVGRCPRVCTRTDGAAIDAFLRLEASGWKGHQPDGLAFGRRPATTKFFEVVCSRYIDDGRMWFLSLETDGGPIAMVCCVRAGEGVFAYRTAYDEDFARFGPGVEVFLASMEHFVHETDAHWFDTCSAPDNQHLLTLFPDRRSMATLMFRVPSGHQ
;
A
#
# COMPACT_ATOMS: atom_id res chain seq x y z
N MET A 1 7.27 -28.06 -3.68
CA MET A 1 6.94 -26.67 -4.08
C MET A 1 7.05 -26.53 -5.58
N ARG A 2 6.06 -25.92 -6.26
CA ARG A 2 6.05 -25.66 -7.70
C ARG A 2 5.55 -24.24 -7.93
N ALA A 3 6.17 -23.48 -8.85
CA ALA A 3 5.62 -22.19 -9.29
C ALA A 3 5.05 -22.31 -10.70
N ARG A 4 3.99 -21.53 -10.96
CA ARG A 4 3.41 -21.32 -12.28
C ARG A 4 3.12 -19.84 -12.52
N ILE A 5 3.06 -19.47 -13.77
CA ILE A 5 2.70 -18.14 -14.20
C ILE A 5 1.37 -18.24 -14.93
N VAL A 6 0.40 -17.42 -14.51
CA VAL A 6 -0.98 -17.50 -14.97
C VAL A 6 -1.55 -16.09 -15.18
N ALA A 7 -2.41 -15.92 -16.18
CA ALA A 7 -3.16 -14.68 -16.31
C ALA A 7 -4.23 -14.59 -15.20
N PRO A 8 -4.50 -13.42 -14.63
CA PRO A 8 -5.54 -13.26 -13.59
C PRO A 8 -6.91 -13.77 -14.02
N SER A 9 -7.25 -13.67 -15.32
CA SER A 9 -8.51 -14.13 -15.91
C SER A 9 -8.63 -15.66 -16.04
N GLU A 10 -7.53 -16.39 -15.89
CA GLU A 10 -7.51 -17.86 -16.00
C GLU A 10 -7.69 -18.55 -14.64
N LEU A 11 -7.70 -17.78 -13.54
CA LEU A 11 -7.84 -18.31 -12.19
C LEU A 11 -9.27 -18.83 -11.94
N THR A 12 -9.34 -20.03 -11.42
CA THR A 12 -10.59 -20.63 -10.94
C THR A 12 -11.03 -20.02 -9.61
N SER A 13 -12.30 -20.18 -9.25
CA SER A 13 -12.81 -19.75 -7.94
C SER A 13 -12.08 -20.38 -6.76
N VAL A 14 -11.61 -21.62 -6.90
CA VAL A 14 -10.83 -22.32 -5.89
C VAL A 14 -9.46 -21.66 -5.71
N GLU A 15 -8.78 -21.32 -6.79
CA GLU A 15 -7.49 -20.66 -6.76
C GLU A 15 -7.58 -19.22 -6.22
N LEU A 16 -8.67 -18.52 -6.52
CA LEU A 16 -8.96 -17.20 -5.93
C LEU A 16 -9.15 -17.29 -4.42
N ALA A 17 -9.86 -18.32 -3.92
CA ALA A 17 -9.99 -18.56 -2.48
C ALA A 17 -8.66 -18.89 -1.82
N GLN A 18 -7.83 -19.75 -2.44
CA GLN A 18 -6.48 -20.07 -1.96
C GLN A 18 -5.55 -18.85 -1.96
N TRP A 19 -5.64 -17.99 -2.97
CA TRP A 19 -4.88 -16.75 -2.99
C TRP A 19 -5.33 -15.77 -1.88
N SER A 20 -6.65 -15.68 -1.60
CA SER A 20 -7.17 -14.90 -0.47
C SER A 20 -6.63 -15.44 0.85
N GLU A 21 -6.60 -16.75 1.04
CA GLU A 21 -6.04 -17.40 2.23
C GLU A 21 -4.53 -17.14 2.36
N CYS A 22 -3.78 -17.23 1.25
CA CYS A 22 -2.37 -16.86 1.23
C CYS A 22 -2.15 -15.41 1.70
N GLY A 23 -3.01 -14.48 1.30
CA GLY A 23 -2.99 -13.09 1.78
C GLY A 23 -3.24 -12.98 3.28
N ALA A 24 -4.25 -13.70 3.78
CA ALA A 24 -4.61 -13.69 5.20
C ALA A 24 -3.51 -14.28 6.10
N CYS A 25 -2.78 -15.30 5.61
CA CYS A 25 -1.70 -16.00 6.33
C CYS A 25 -0.30 -15.50 5.95
N SER A 26 -0.17 -14.38 5.24
CA SER A 26 1.13 -13.87 4.80
C SER A 26 2.00 -13.39 5.95
N LEU A 27 3.30 -13.71 5.90
CA LEU A 27 4.33 -13.24 6.83
C LEU A 27 4.39 -11.71 6.96
N GLU A 28 4.10 -11.01 5.87
CA GLU A 28 3.89 -9.56 5.84
C GLU A 28 2.52 -9.29 5.21
N PRO A 29 1.54 -8.79 6.00
CA PRO A 29 0.25 -8.41 5.46
C PRO A 29 0.38 -7.36 4.36
N ASN A 30 -0.27 -7.61 3.22
CA ASN A 30 -0.30 -6.69 2.10
C ASN A 30 -1.66 -6.75 1.40
N PRO A 31 -2.62 -5.90 1.79
CA PRO A 31 -3.96 -5.91 1.21
C PRO A 31 -3.96 -5.59 -0.29
N PHE A 32 -2.95 -4.85 -0.77
CA PHE A 32 -2.86 -4.40 -2.16
C PHE A 32 -2.56 -5.52 -3.15
N LEU A 33 -2.09 -6.67 -2.68
CA LEU A 33 -1.86 -7.88 -3.47
C LEU A 33 -2.89 -8.99 -3.19
N GLU A 34 -3.89 -8.75 -2.35
CA GLU A 34 -5.03 -9.67 -2.20
C GLU A 34 -5.95 -9.60 -3.43
N PRO A 35 -6.65 -10.70 -3.80
CA PRO A 35 -7.54 -10.69 -4.98
C PRO A 35 -8.65 -9.64 -4.91
N ALA A 36 -9.18 -9.36 -3.72
CA ALA A 36 -10.22 -8.35 -3.51
C ALA A 36 -9.77 -6.93 -3.89
N TRP A 37 -8.46 -6.66 -3.83
CA TRP A 37 -7.86 -5.38 -4.21
C TRP A 37 -7.24 -5.42 -5.61
N LEU A 38 -6.39 -6.42 -5.85
CA LEU A 38 -5.56 -6.44 -7.06
C LEU A 38 -6.39 -6.68 -8.33
N LEU A 39 -7.39 -7.56 -8.30
CA LEU A 39 -8.21 -7.81 -9.49
C LEU A 39 -8.95 -6.55 -9.96
N PRO A 40 -9.65 -5.77 -9.09
CA PRO A 40 -10.20 -4.49 -9.52
C PRO A 40 -9.14 -3.49 -10.00
N ALA A 41 -7.94 -3.47 -9.38
CA ALA A 41 -6.87 -2.59 -9.82
C ALA A 41 -6.42 -2.93 -11.24
N LEU A 42 -6.31 -4.21 -11.57
CA LEU A 42 -5.97 -4.67 -12.93
C LEU A 42 -7.13 -4.43 -13.92
N GLU A 43 -8.38 -4.60 -13.49
CA GLU A 43 -9.55 -4.41 -14.34
C GLU A 43 -9.74 -2.95 -14.76
N TYR A 44 -9.56 -2.02 -13.82
CA TYR A 44 -9.91 -0.61 -14.05
C TYR A 44 -8.70 0.31 -14.25
N LEU A 45 -7.50 -0.05 -13.77
CA LEU A 45 -6.35 0.85 -13.73
C LEU A 45 -5.12 0.33 -14.48
N ASP A 46 -5.10 -0.96 -14.85
CA ASP A 46 -3.97 -1.49 -15.60
C ASP A 46 -4.12 -1.15 -17.07
N GLU A 47 -3.26 -0.29 -17.57
CA GLU A 47 -3.16 0.06 -18.99
C GLU A 47 -2.44 -1.04 -19.80
N SER A 48 -1.89 -2.05 -19.11
CA SER A 48 -1.13 -3.13 -19.71
C SER A 48 -1.81 -4.48 -19.53
N PRO A 49 -2.42 -5.07 -20.58
CA PRO A 49 -3.08 -6.38 -20.49
C PRO A 49 -2.08 -7.56 -20.29
N THR A 50 -0.82 -7.27 -20.02
CA THR A 50 0.26 -8.25 -19.91
C THR A 50 0.64 -8.62 -18.48
N THR A 51 -0.11 -8.12 -17.49
CA THR A 51 0.12 -8.50 -16.09
C THR A 51 -0.19 -9.97 -15.89
N MET A 52 0.77 -10.69 -15.32
CA MET A 52 0.67 -12.11 -14.95
C MET A 52 0.87 -12.26 -13.44
N LEU A 53 0.37 -13.35 -12.89
CA LEU A 53 0.61 -13.73 -11.50
C LEU A 53 1.57 -14.93 -11.44
N VAL A 54 2.56 -14.83 -10.60
CA VAL A 54 3.44 -15.95 -10.24
C VAL A 54 2.92 -16.53 -8.94
N LEU A 55 2.42 -17.76 -8.98
CA LEU A 55 1.89 -18.48 -7.83
C LEU A 55 2.84 -19.64 -7.49
N ALA A 56 3.29 -19.71 -6.24
CA ALA A 56 3.97 -20.89 -5.72
C ALA A 56 2.96 -21.74 -4.94
N GLU A 57 2.94 -23.04 -5.25
CA GLU A 57 1.97 -23.99 -4.71
C GLU A 57 2.67 -25.17 -4.06
N HIS A 58 2.11 -25.64 -2.95
CA HIS A 58 2.48 -26.86 -2.28
C HIS A 58 1.25 -27.69 -1.98
N SER A 59 1.21 -28.95 -2.44
CA SER A 59 0.08 -29.85 -2.23
C SER A 59 -1.30 -29.27 -2.63
N GLY A 60 -1.32 -28.45 -3.70
CA GLY A 60 -2.54 -27.82 -4.22
C GLY A 60 -2.97 -26.56 -3.46
N THR A 61 -2.16 -25.99 -2.59
CA THR A 61 -2.42 -24.77 -1.84
C THR A 61 -1.44 -23.66 -2.25
N VAL A 62 -1.92 -22.45 -2.48
CA VAL A 62 -1.08 -21.29 -2.81
C VAL A 62 -0.30 -20.84 -1.57
N GLN A 63 1.02 -20.83 -1.67
CA GLN A 63 1.94 -20.46 -0.58
C GLN A 63 2.62 -19.11 -0.81
N ALA A 64 2.66 -18.63 -2.06
CA ALA A 64 3.13 -17.29 -2.36
C ALA A 64 2.49 -16.77 -3.65
N CYS A 65 2.32 -15.44 -3.71
CA CYS A 65 1.81 -14.74 -4.89
C CYS A 65 2.61 -13.46 -5.15
N LEU A 66 2.98 -13.25 -6.42
CA LEU A 66 3.66 -12.05 -6.89
C LEU A 66 3.16 -11.69 -8.28
N PRO A 67 2.60 -10.49 -8.51
CA PRO A 67 2.31 -9.99 -9.85
C PRO A 67 3.59 -9.60 -10.57
N ILE A 68 3.59 -9.76 -11.89
CA ILE A 68 4.67 -9.33 -12.79
C ILE A 68 4.11 -8.68 -14.05
N VAL A 69 4.76 -7.63 -14.51
CA VAL A 69 4.45 -6.95 -15.77
C VAL A 69 5.73 -6.58 -16.50
N THR A 70 5.72 -6.64 -17.84
CA THR A 70 6.85 -6.16 -18.64
C THR A 70 6.69 -4.67 -18.91
N VAL A 71 7.69 -3.89 -18.53
CA VAL A 71 7.75 -2.47 -18.83
C VAL A 71 8.90 -2.18 -19.79
N LYS A 72 8.71 -1.21 -20.70
CA LYS A 72 9.81 -0.65 -21.45
C LYS A 72 10.52 0.35 -20.54
N ALA A 73 11.82 0.21 -20.39
CA ALA A 73 12.60 1.22 -19.67
C ALA A 73 12.57 2.50 -20.51
N ASP A 74 11.85 3.50 -20.04
CA ASP A 74 11.86 4.82 -20.61
C ASP A 74 13.17 5.54 -20.22
N ARG A 75 13.67 6.44 -21.09
CA ARG A 75 14.95 7.14 -20.89
C ARG A 75 15.00 7.97 -19.60
N ASP A 76 13.83 8.35 -19.07
CA ASP A 76 13.73 9.13 -17.85
C ASP A 76 13.77 8.29 -16.55
N ASN A 77 13.64 6.96 -16.65
CA ASN A 77 13.83 6.04 -15.52
C ASN A 77 15.30 5.57 -15.51
N THR A 78 16.18 6.50 -15.17
CA THR A 78 17.63 6.50 -15.43
C THR A 78 18.47 5.53 -14.59
N ALA A 79 17.91 4.54 -13.93
CA ALA A 79 18.70 3.50 -13.24
C ALA A 79 19.38 2.51 -14.23
N CYS A 80 18.95 2.46 -15.50
CA CYS A 80 19.48 1.55 -16.53
C CYS A 80 19.67 2.29 -17.85
N GLY A 81 20.86 2.83 -18.10
CA GLY A 81 21.20 3.54 -19.33
C GLY A 81 21.13 2.67 -20.58
N GLY A 82 19.96 2.55 -21.20
CA GLY A 82 19.74 1.82 -22.46
C GLY A 82 18.27 1.47 -22.70
N GLN A 83 17.90 1.16 -23.95
CA GLN A 83 16.59 0.61 -24.30
C GLN A 83 16.47 -0.85 -23.82
N HIS A 84 16.28 -1.06 -22.52
CA HIS A 84 16.08 -2.38 -21.95
C HIS A 84 14.68 -2.52 -21.41
N SER A 85 14.02 -3.63 -21.67
CA SER A 85 12.79 -4.00 -20.96
C SER A 85 13.15 -4.59 -19.60
N ALA A 86 12.28 -4.38 -18.61
CA ALA A 86 12.39 -4.97 -17.29
C ALA A 86 11.09 -5.68 -16.90
N LEU A 87 11.17 -6.70 -16.06
CA LEU A 87 10.01 -7.19 -15.32
C LEU A 87 9.85 -6.37 -14.05
N GLN A 88 8.69 -5.77 -13.88
CA GLN A 88 8.31 -5.10 -12.63
C GLN A 88 7.29 -5.94 -11.87
N THR A 89 7.33 -5.86 -10.55
CA THR A 89 6.39 -6.57 -9.67
C THR A 89 5.33 -5.65 -9.08
N ARG A 90 5.49 -4.34 -9.17
CA ARG A 90 4.47 -3.36 -8.77
C ARG A 90 3.62 -2.99 -9.98
N VAL A 91 2.45 -3.58 -10.04
CA VAL A 91 1.42 -3.32 -11.06
C VAL A 91 0.43 -2.27 -10.55
N ALA A 92 -0.29 -1.58 -11.46
CA ALA A 92 -1.27 -0.54 -11.09
C ALA A 92 -0.74 0.43 -10.01
N PRO A 93 0.35 1.18 -10.24
CA PRO A 93 1.08 1.93 -9.21
C PRO A 93 0.26 3.00 -8.50
N THR A 94 -0.83 3.47 -9.08
CA THR A 94 -1.80 4.39 -8.44
C THR A 94 -2.61 3.73 -7.32
N ALA A 95 -2.76 2.41 -7.35
CA ALA A 95 -3.54 1.63 -6.39
C ALA A 95 -2.67 0.85 -5.40
N VAL A 96 -1.48 0.38 -5.83
CA VAL A 96 -0.61 -0.49 -5.05
C VAL A 96 0.47 0.33 -4.36
N THR A 97 0.38 0.48 -3.04
CA THR A 97 1.32 1.27 -2.22
C THR A 97 2.36 0.42 -1.48
N LEU A 98 2.32 -0.90 -1.65
CA LEU A 98 3.28 -1.86 -1.09
C LEU A 98 3.48 -3.00 -2.09
N GLY A 99 4.71 -3.19 -2.57
CA GLY A 99 5.08 -4.21 -3.54
C GLY A 99 5.67 -5.49 -2.92
N THR A 100 5.60 -5.63 -1.60
CA THR A 100 6.06 -6.84 -0.89
C THR A 100 5.19 -8.04 -1.30
N PRO A 101 5.77 -9.16 -1.81
CA PRO A 101 5.00 -10.34 -2.20
C PRO A 101 4.24 -10.95 -1.01
N LEU A 102 3.13 -11.62 -1.32
CA LEU A 102 2.45 -12.47 -0.36
C LEU A 102 3.23 -13.78 -0.24
N VAL A 103 3.58 -14.16 0.98
CA VAL A 103 4.25 -15.43 1.28
C VAL A 103 3.76 -15.93 2.63
N THR A 104 3.19 -17.13 2.68
CA THR A 104 2.72 -17.72 3.94
C THR A 104 3.90 -18.11 4.85
N ALA A 105 3.64 -18.20 6.15
CA ALA A 105 4.65 -18.69 7.10
C ALA A 105 5.07 -20.14 6.80
N GLU A 106 4.13 -20.99 6.35
CA GLU A 106 4.38 -22.37 5.96
C GLU A 106 5.25 -22.47 4.71
N GLY A 107 4.95 -21.64 3.68
CA GLY A 107 5.72 -21.61 2.44
C GLY A 107 7.12 -21.04 2.61
N GLY A 108 7.24 -20.02 3.42
CA GLY A 108 8.50 -19.39 3.81
C GLY A 108 9.50 -19.17 2.66
N ILE A 109 10.75 -19.51 2.93
CA ILE A 109 11.85 -19.36 1.98
C ILE A 109 11.69 -20.23 0.72
N GLU A 110 11.09 -21.42 0.83
CA GLU A 110 10.93 -22.34 -0.32
C GLU A 110 9.94 -21.77 -1.34
N ALA A 111 8.81 -21.22 -0.86
CA ALA A 111 7.82 -20.60 -1.73
C ALA A 111 8.42 -19.38 -2.43
N LEU A 112 9.12 -18.52 -1.69
CA LEU A 112 9.75 -17.34 -2.25
C LEU A 112 10.86 -17.69 -3.26
N ALA A 113 11.70 -18.70 -2.95
CA ALA A 113 12.73 -19.19 -3.86
C ALA A 113 12.13 -19.75 -5.16
N CYS A 114 10.97 -20.40 -5.06
CA CYS A 114 10.24 -20.94 -6.20
C CYS A 114 9.66 -19.82 -7.07
N VAL A 115 9.04 -18.80 -6.46
CA VAL A 115 8.56 -17.58 -7.14
C VAL A 115 9.71 -16.88 -7.86
N MET A 116 10.82 -16.61 -7.17
CA MET A 116 11.96 -15.89 -7.76
C MET A 116 12.61 -16.67 -8.92
N ALA A 117 12.62 -18.02 -8.84
CA ALA A 117 13.08 -18.85 -9.97
C ALA A 117 12.16 -18.73 -11.18
N ALA A 118 10.83 -18.73 -10.98
CA ALA A 118 9.87 -18.56 -12.06
C ALA A 118 9.93 -17.16 -12.68
N VAL A 119 10.06 -16.12 -11.86
CA VAL A 119 10.25 -14.73 -12.32
C VAL A 119 11.50 -14.61 -13.18
N ARG A 120 12.60 -15.22 -12.75
CA ARG A 120 13.85 -15.22 -13.51
C ARG A 120 13.69 -15.93 -14.86
N ALA A 121 13.11 -17.13 -14.87
CA ALA A 121 12.87 -17.88 -16.10
C ALA A 121 11.97 -17.11 -17.07
N GLU A 122 10.97 -16.41 -16.56
CA GLU A 122 10.09 -15.57 -17.36
C GLU A 122 10.81 -14.33 -17.92
N ALA A 123 11.69 -13.72 -17.13
CA ALA A 123 12.53 -12.61 -17.59
C ALA A 123 13.46 -13.06 -18.73
N GLU A 124 14.12 -14.22 -18.59
CA GLU A 124 14.93 -14.83 -19.63
C GLU A 124 14.11 -15.12 -20.91
N ARG A 125 12.91 -15.69 -20.76
CA ARG A 125 11.99 -15.97 -21.87
C ARG A 125 11.57 -14.71 -22.64
N ARG A 126 11.36 -13.59 -21.90
CA ARG A 126 11.00 -12.28 -22.48
C ARG A 126 12.19 -11.48 -22.97
N GLY A 127 13.41 -11.98 -22.81
CA GLY A 127 14.63 -11.26 -23.17
C GLY A 127 14.88 -10.01 -22.32
N THR A 128 14.38 -9.98 -21.09
CA THR A 128 14.64 -8.89 -20.14
C THR A 128 15.84 -9.22 -19.27
N SER A 129 16.72 -8.24 -19.05
CA SER A 129 17.93 -8.41 -18.23
C SER A 129 17.78 -8.01 -16.78
N LEU A 130 16.59 -7.53 -16.40
CA LEU A 130 16.35 -6.92 -15.10
C LEU A 130 14.98 -7.28 -14.55
N VAL A 131 14.93 -7.57 -13.25
CA VAL A 131 13.70 -7.65 -12.44
C VAL A 131 13.73 -6.54 -11.41
N ILE A 132 12.67 -5.76 -11.33
CA ILE A 132 12.54 -4.62 -10.41
C ILE A 132 11.35 -4.88 -9.48
N MET A 133 11.62 -4.88 -8.17
CA MET A 133 10.61 -4.98 -7.12
C MET A 133 10.53 -3.64 -6.39
N GLU A 134 9.52 -2.84 -6.73
CA GLU A 134 9.35 -1.51 -6.16
C GLU A 134 8.56 -1.54 -4.86
N TRP A 135 8.88 -0.60 -3.97
CA TRP A 135 8.16 -0.35 -2.73
C TRP A 135 8.01 -1.59 -1.84
N VAL A 136 9.08 -2.36 -1.72
CA VAL A 136 9.16 -3.52 -0.84
C VAL A 136 9.46 -3.06 0.59
N GLY A 137 8.81 -3.65 1.59
CA GLY A 137 9.19 -3.47 2.99
C GLY A 137 10.61 -3.99 3.23
N TYR A 138 11.56 -3.09 3.49
CA TYR A 138 12.99 -3.42 3.46
C TYR A 138 13.51 -4.04 4.76
N ASP A 139 12.89 -3.73 5.88
CA ASP A 139 13.23 -4.23 7.22
C ASP A 139 12.37 -5.41 7.68
N GLY A 140 11.45 -5.88 6.82
CA GLY A 140 10.50 -6.94 7.11
C GLY A 140 11.04 -8.36 6.93
N PRO A 141 10.25 -9.38 7.31
CA PRO A 141 10.61 -10.80 7.14
C PRO A 141 10.80 -11.18 5.68
N ILE A 142 9.98 -10.67 4.76
CA ILE A 142 10.08 -10.99 3.33
C ILE A 142 11.39 -10.47 2.73
N SER A 143 11.82 -9.27 3.10
CA SER A 143 13.10 -8.73 2.63
C SER A 143 14.28 -9.59 3.11
N ARG A 144 14.23 -10.11 4.33
CA ARG A 144 15.25 -11.05 4.84
C ARG A 144 15.29 -12.34 4.02
N LEU A 145 14.13 -12.94 3.77
CA LEU A 145 14.02 -14.15 2.93
C LEU A 145 14.51 -13.89 1.49
N LEU A 146 14.19 -12.73 0.90
CA LEU A 146 14.71 -12.37 -0.43
C LEU A 146 16.24 -12.32 -0.46
N LYS A 147 16.86 -11.75 0.57
CA LYS A 147 18.33 -11.70 0.69
C LYS A 147 18.93 -13.10 0.84
N GLU A 148 18.32 -13.97 1.63
CA GLU A 148 18.74 -15.37 1.78
C GLU A 148 18.63 -16.14 0.46
N VAL A 149 17.52 -16.00 -0.27
CA VAL A 149 17.32 -16.62 -1.59
C VAL A 149 18.37 -16.10 -2.60
N ALA A 150 18.67 -14.80 -2.57
CA ALA A 150 19.64 -14.19 -3.45
C ALA A 150 21.07 -14.74 -3.20
N VAL A 151 21.47 -14.85 -1.94
CA VAL A 151 22.76 -15.44 -1.55
C VAL A 151 22.85 -16.89 -1.97
N ALA A 152 21.82 -17.71 -1.67
CA ALA A 152 21.80 -19.13 -1.99
C ALA A 152 21.87 -19.39 -3.51
N ARG A 153 21.42 -18.44 -4.33
CA ARG A 153 21.43 -18.57 -5.80
C ARG A 153 22.55 -17.77 -6.49
N ASN A 154 23.47 -17.20 -5.72
CA ASN A 154 24.54 -16.34 -6.22
C ASN A 154 24.02 -15.24 -7.19
N ASN A 155 22.88 -14.67 -6.86
CA ASN A 155 22.25 -13.59 -7.63
C ASN A 155 22.05 -12.38 -6.72
N PRO A 156 23.03 -11.48 -6.59
CA PRO A 156 23.00 -10.38 -5.66
C PRO A 156 21.84 -9.41 -5.96
N ILE A 157 21.20 -8.98 -4.89
CA ILE A 157 20.21 -7.90 -4.94
C ILE A 157 20.95 -6.57 -4.92
N VAL A 158 20.57 -5.67 -5.82
CA VAL A 158 20.96 -4.26 -5.76
C VAL A 158 19.80 -3.50 -5.12
N GLU A 159 20.10 -2.84 -4.02
CA GLU A 159 19.15 -1.98 -3.32
C GLU A 159 19.21 -0.59 -3.93
N PHE A 160 18.05 -0.08 -4.29
CA PHE A 160 17.90 1.23 -4.92
C PHE A 160 16.75 1.98 -4.27
N ASP A 161 16.85 3.31 -4.21
CA ASP A 161 15.77 4.18 -3.73
C ASP A 161 15.24 3.76 -2.35
N VAL A 162 16.15 3.72 -1.36
CA VAL A 162 15.79 3.40 0.03
C VAL A 162 15.24 4.66 0.71
N TRP A 163 14.06 4.54 1.31
CA TRP A 163 13.38 5.63 1.99
C TRP A 163 12.57 5.14 3.18
N GLU A 164 12.01 6.06 3.95
CA GLU A 164 11.24 5.75 5.16
C GLU A 164 9.83 6.32 5.08
N ARG A 165 8.86 5.60 5.62
CA ARG A 165 7.52 6.12 5.88
C ARG A 165 7.13 5.96 7.34
N GLY A 166 6.19 6.80 7.79
CA GLY A 166 5.71 6.79 9.16
C GLY A 166 4.91 5.52 9.46
N ILE A 167 5.20 4.91 10.60
CA ILE A 167 4.44 3.80 11.16
C ILE A 167 4.23 4.02 12.64
N LEU A 168 3.11 3.52 13.19
CA LEU A 168 2.85 3.47 14.62
C LEU A 168 2.78 2.01 15.04
N ARG A 169 3.69 1.57 15.91
CA ARG A 169 3.67 0.21 16.46
C ARG A 169 2.97 0.22 17.82
N ARG A 170 2.04 -0.71 18.04
CA ARG A 170 1.42 -0.90 19.34
C ARG A 170 2.48 -1.31 20.36
N ARG A 171 2.46 -0.68 21.54
CA ARG A 171 3.37 -0.97 22.66
C ARG A 171 2.64 -1.69 23.76
N VAL A 172 3.28 -2.69 24.37
CA VAL A 172 2.69 -3.57 25.39
C VAL A 172 2.37 -2.84 26.71
N ARG A 173 2.98 -1.69 26.96
CA ARG A 173 2.67 -0.84 28.12
C ARG A 173 2.03 0.44 27.61
N ASP A 174 0.72 0.46 27.64
CA ASP A 174 -0.10 1.61 27.28
C ASP A 174 0.07 2.74 28.30
N GLU A 175 1.06 3.57 28.07
CA GLU A 175 0.95 4.95 28.45
C GLU A 175 0.02 5.60 27.42
N GLU A 176 -1.18 6.01 27.85
CA GLU A 176 -2.11 6.76 27.02
C GLU A 176 -1.36 7.81 26.19
N CYS A 177 -1.58 7.78 24.87
CA CYS A 177 -1.01 8.75 23.96
C CYS A 177 0.52 8.77 23.85
N TYR A 178 1.21 7.60 23.93
CA TYR A 178 2.68 7.54 23.80
C TYR A 178 3.20 8.18 22.48
N TRP A 179 2.42 8.12 21.39
CA TRP A 179 2.77 8.76 20.13
C TRP A 179 2.81 10.29 20.22
N LEU A 180 2.00 10.91 21.07
CA LEU A 180 2.03 12.36 21.27
C LEU A 180 3.37 12.82 21.88
N ARG A 181 4.05 11.96 22.63
CA ARG A 181 5.38 12.29 23.18
C ARG A 181 6.47 12.34 22.11
N ALA A 182 6.31 11.54 21.03
CA ALA A 182 7.23 11.55 19.89
C ALA A 182 7.09 12.83 19.04
N ILE A 183 5.92 13.47 19.09
CA ILE A 183 5.72 14.76 18.42
C ILE A 183 6.42 15.87 19.21
N GLY A 184 7.36 16.58 18.59
CA GLY A 184 8.10 17.65 19.22
C GLY A 184 7.20 18.75 19.83
N LYS A 185 7.65 19.35 20.94
CA LYS A 185 6.87 20.34 21.73
C LYS A 185 6.28 21.48 20.87
N ASN A 186 7.06 22.02 19.94
CA ASN A 186 6.60 23.10 19.06
C ASN A 186 5.51 22.62 18.12
N ARG A 187 5.65 21.42 17.54
CA ARG A 187 4.65 20.83 16.66
C ARG A 187 3.34 20.58 17.41
N ARG A 188 3.39 20.03 18.63
CA ARG A 188 2.21 19.85 19.49
C ARG A 188 1.51 21.19 19.80
N ARG A 189 2.28 22.25 20.03
CA ARG A 189 1.72 23.61 20.23
C ARG A 189 0.98 24.09 18.97
N THR A 190 1.58 23.93 17.82
CA THR A 190 0.96 24.29 16.52
C THR A 190 -0.33 23.50 16.27
N ILE A 191 -0.31 22.18 16.48
CA ILE A 191 -1.50 21.33 16.32
C ILE A 191 -2.64 21.82 17.25
N ARG A 192 -2.37 22.05 18.53
CA ARG A 192 -3.38 22.56 19.48
C ARG A 192 -3.89 23.96 19.09
N GLN A 193 -3.05 24.80 18.53
CA GLN A 193 -3.46 26.12 18.04
C GLN A 193 -4.38 25.97 16.82
N HIS A 194 -4.03 25.13 15.84
CA HIS A 194 -4.82 24.85 14.66
C HIS A 194 -6.19 24.29 15.02
N HIS A 195 -6.26 23.32 15.94
CA HIS A 195 -7.51 22.75 16.44
C HIS A 195 -8.43 23.83 17.05
N ARG A 196 -7.89 24.74 17.88
CA ARG A 196 -8.68 25.84 18.45
C ARG A 196 -9.18 26.80 17.38
N LEU A 197 -8.33 27.15 16.40
CA LEU A 197 -8.70 28.04 15.30
C LEU A 197 -9.75 27.41 14.39
N LEU A 198 -9.61 26.10 14.10
CA LEU A 198 -10.61 25.36 13.34
C LEU A 198 -11.95 25.34 14.10
N SER A 199 -11.96 24.98 15.38
CA SER A 199 -13.17 24.98 16.19
C SER A 199 -13.86 26.35 16.23
N ALA A 200 -13.08 27.45 16.31
CA ALA A 200 -13.61 28.80 16.27
C ALA A 200 -14.18 29.15 14.87
N ALA A 201 -13.54 28.69 13.79
CA ALA A 201 -13.98 28.98 12.43
C ALA A 201 -15.30 28.26 12.07
N VAL A 202 -15.51 27.03 12.61
CA VAL A 202 -16.74 26.26 12.37
C VAL A 202 -17.79 26.41 13.48
N GLY A 203 -17.52 27.24 14.48
CA GLY A 203 -18.45 27.56 15.56
C GLY A 203 -18.55 26.50 16.66
N ARG A 204 -17.88 25.37 16.54
CA ARG A 204 -17.80 24.27 17.52
C ARG A 204 -16.60 23.36 17.28
N CYS A 205 -16.31 22.46 18.22
CA CYS A 205 -15.32 21.42 18.02
C CYS A 205 -15.78 20.45 16.91
N PRO A 206 -14.96 20.21 15.86
CA PRO A 206 -15.26 19.18 14.87
C PRO A 206 -15.40 17.81 15.54
N ARG A 207 -16.27 16.97 14.98
CA ARG A 207 -16.48 15.60 15.48
C ARG A 207 -15.65 14.61 14.72
N VAL A 208 -15.07 13.65 15.41
CA VAL A 208 -14.45 12.48 14.78
C VAL A 208 -15.51 11.39 14.65
N CYS A 209 -15.70 10.87 13.44
CA CYS A 209 -16.67 9.83 13.15
C CYS A 209 -15.99 8.68 12.41
N THR A 210 -16.28 7.43 12.81
CA THR A 210 -15.93 6.25 12.04
C THR A 210 -17.10 5.88 11.13
N ARG A 211 -16.82 5.69 9.84
CA ARG A 211 -17.85 5.41 8.83
C ARG A 211 -17.47 4.17 8.02
N THR A 212 -18.47 3.30 7.77
CA THR A 212 -18.33 2.03 7.06
C THR A 212 -19.47 1.82 6.06
N ASP A 213 -19.97 2.90 5.45
CA ASP A 213 -21.11 2.87 4.54
C ASP A 213 -20.75 3.41 3.15
N GLY A 214 -21.60 3.12 2.15
CA GLY A 214 -21.42 3.63 0.78
C GLY A 214 -21.42 5.16 0.71
N ALA A 215 -22.16 5.86 1.60
CA ALA A 215 -22.18 7.32 1.65
C ALA A 215 -20.82 7.89 2.07
N ALA A 216 -20.02 7.14 2.85
CA ALA A 216 -18.65 7.52 3.18
C ALA A 216 -17.73 7.44 1.97
N ILE A 217 -17.90 6.44 1.09
CA ILE A 217 -17.14 6.32 -0.17
C ILE A 217 -17.40 7.56 -1.05
N ASP A 218 -18.67 7.89 -1.26
CA ASP A 218 -19.07 9.07 -2.04
C ASP A 218 -18.56 10.37 -1.44
N ALA A 219 -18.64 10.52 -0.12
CA ALA A 219 -18.15 11.70 0.57
C ALA A 219 -16.63 11.85 0.41
N PHE A 220 -15.89 10.75 0.55
CA PHE A 220 -14.44 10.74 0.34
C PHE A 220 -14.06 11.12 -1.09
N LEU A 221 -14.68 10.52 -2.11
CA LEU A 221 -14.43 10.82 -3.52
C LEU A 221 -14.70 12.29 -3.86
N ARG A 222 -15.82 12.85 -3.35
CA ARG A 222 -16.14 14.28 -3.52
C ARG A 222 -15.10 15.17 -2.85
N LEU A 223 -14.73 14.87 -1.62
CA LEU A 223 -13.76 15.64 -0.85
C LEU A 223 -12.38 15.62 -1.52
N GLU A 224 -11.92 14.45 -1.99
CA GLU A 224 -10.65 14.32 -2.70
C GLU A 224 -10.65 15.06 -4.03
N ALA A 225 -11.78 15.02 -4.76
CA ALA A 225 -11.92 15.69 -6.06
C ALA A 225 -12.01 17.21 -5.93
N SER A 226 -12.49 17.77 -4.83
CA SER A 226 -12.53 19.21 -4.56
C SER A 226 -11.20 19.78 -4.09
N GLY A 227 -10.29 18.94 -3.55
CA GLY A 227 -8.98 19.35 -3.05
C GLY A 227 -7.91 19.47 -4.14
N TRP A 228 -6.66 19.75 -3.71
CA TRP A 228 -5.51 19.95 -4.60
C TRP A 228 -5.28 18.78 -5.57
N LYS A 229 -5.55 17.54 -5.15
CA LYS A 229 -5.43 16.36 -6.02
C LYS A 229 -6.39 16.41 -7.22
N GLY A 230 -7.56 17.00 -7.04
CA GLY A 230 -8.53 17.17 -8.12
C GLY A 230 -8.17 18.27 -9.10
N HIS A 231 -7.31 19.21 -8.70
CA HIS A 231 -6.85 20.32 -9.55
C HIS A 231 -5.54 20.01 -10.29
N GLN A 232 -4.89 18.88 -10.01
CA GLN A 232 -3.69 18.46 -10.74
C GLN A 232 -4.04 18.04 -12.18
N PRO A 233 -3.22 18.41 -13.19
CA PRO A 233 -3.45 18.04 -14.58
C PRO A 233 -3.59 16.53 -14.80
N ASP A 234 -2.83 15.73 -14.04
CA ASP A 234 -2.79 14.27 -14.16
C ASP A 234 -3.91 13.56 -13.39
N GLY A 235 -4.83 14.34 -12.77
CA GLY A 235 -6.02 13.81 -12.10
C GLY A 235 -5.72 12.79 -11.01
N LEU A 236 -4.94 13.18 -10.00
CA LEU A 236 -4.57 12.31 -8.88
C LEU A 236 -5.77 11.90 -8.00
N ALA A 237 -6.86 12.67 -8.03
CA ALA A 237 -8.08 12.36 -7.29
C ALA A 237 -8.88 11.27 -7.99
N PHE A 238 -9.25 10.23 -7.24
CA PHE A 238 -10.00 9.09 -7.77
C PHE A 238 -11.39 9.46 -8.28
N GLY A 239 -12.05 10.45 -7.67
CA GLY A 239 -13.35 10.95 -8.12
C GLY A 239 -13.35 11.74 -9.46
N ARG A 240 -12.18 11.94 -10.10
CA ARG A 240 -12.07 12.69 -11.35
C ARG A 240 -12.09 11.82 -12.62
N ARG A 241 -11.84 10.54 -12.51
CA ARG A 241 -11.80 9.62 -13.66
C ARG A 241 -12.72 8.44 -13.41
N PRO A 242 -13.60 8.06 -14.34
CA PRO A 242 -14.54 6.95 -14.14
C PRO A 242 -13.85 5.64 -13.73
N ALA A 243 -12.70 5.34 -14.31
CA ALA A 243 -11.94 4.13 -14.01
C ALA A 243 -11.43 4.10 -12.55
N THR A 244 -10.81 5.19 -12.07
CA THR A 244 -10.33 5.29 -10.68
C THR A 244 -11.49 5.35 -9.69
N THR A 245 -12.59 6.04 -10.04
CA THR A 245 -13.81 6.04 -9.23
C THR A 245 -14.35 4.62 -9.06
N LYS A 246 -14.51 3.90 -10.18
CA LYS A 246 -15.06 2.55 -10.15
C LYS A 246 -14.17 1.56 -9.39
N PHE A 247 -12.86 1.63 -9.61
CA PHE A 247 -11.89 0.88 -8.82
C PHE A 247 -12.11 1.11 -7.32
N PHE A 248 -12.13 2.38 -6.90
CA PHE A 248 -12.23 2.73 -5.48
C PHE A 248 -13.55 2.28 -4.86
N GLU A 249 -14.68 2.48 -5.56
CA GLU A 249 -16.00 2.01 -5.12
C GLU A 249 -16.01 0.49 -4.91
N VAL A 250 -15.51 -0.29 -5.89
CA VAL A 250 -15.51 -1.75 -5.84
C VAL A 250 -14.63 -2.26 -4.70
N VAL A 251 -13.42 -1.71 -4.55
CA VAL A 251 -12.50 -2.13 -3.48
C VAL A 251 -13.07 -1.75 -2.12
N CYS A 252 -13.51 -0.50 -1.94
CA CYS A 252 -14.04 -0.06 -0.65
C CYS A 252 -15.26 -0.88 -0.24
N SER A 253 -16.22 -1.13 -1.15
CA SER A 253 -17.39 -1.95 -0.84
C SER A 253 -17.00 -3.35 -0.37
N ARG A 254 -16.12 -4.04 -1.11
CA ARG A 254 -15.67 -5.39 -0.74
C ARG A 254 -15.03 -5.45 0.66
N TYR A 255 -14.12 -4.50 0.95
CA TYR A 255 -13.43 -4.49 2.24
C TYR A 255 -14.32 -3.98 3.38
N ILE A 256 -15.33 -3.14 3.12
CA ILE A 256 -16.35 -2.75 4.10
C ILE A 256 -17.24 -3.96 4.42
N ASP A 257 -17.71 -4.69 3.42
CA ASP A 257 -18.54 -5.89 3.60
C ASP A 257 -17.80 -6.96 4.40
N ASP A 258 -16.48 -7.08 4.24
CA ASP A 258 -15.60 -7.95 5.03
C ASP A 258 -15.29 -7.39 6.44
N GLY A 259 -15.75 -6.19 6.80
CA GLY A 259 -15.43 -5.52 8.06
C GLY A 259 -13.97 -5.07 8.20
N ARG A 260 -13.23 -4.98 7.09
CA ARG A 260 -11.79 -4.68 7.06
C ARG A 260 -11.46 -3.26 6.58
N MET A 261 -12.45 -2.43 6.26
CA MET A 261 -12.24 -1.05 5.84
C MET A 261 -13.19 -0.09 6.55
N TRP A 262 -12.66 1.06 6.89
CA TRP A 262 -13.42 2.18 7.46
C TRP A 262 -12.82 3.52 7.05
N PHE A 263 -13.61 4.57 7.19
CA PHE A 263 -13.16 5.94 7.05
C PHE A 263 -13.21 6.64 8.40
N LEU A 264 -12.09 7.23 8.81
CA LEU A 264 -12.11 8.24 9.86
C LEU A 264 -12.43 9.58 9.21
N SER A 265 -13.41 10.28 9.75
CA SER A 265 -13.93 11.53 9.23
C SER A 265 -13.88 12.60 10.31
N LEU A 266 -13.33 13.76 10.01
CA LEU A 266 -13.42 14.98 10.81
C LEU A 266 -14.57 15.81 10.27
N GLU A 267 -15.67 15.96 11.05
CA GLU A 267 -16.94 16.48 10.57
C GLU A 267 -17.35 17.78 11.27
N THR A 268 -17.95 18.65 10.47
CA THR A 268 -18.67 19.87 10.89
C THR A 268 -20.16 19.70 10.59
N ASP A 269 -20.98 20.74 10.84
CA ASP A 269 -22.39 20.74 10.43
C ASP A 269 -22.56 20.75 8.91
N GLY A 270 -21.56 21.22 8.17
CA GLY A 270 -21.51 21.19 6.69
C GLY A 270 -21.07 19.85 6.11
N GLY A 271 -20.71 18.87 6.95
CA GLY A 271 -20.20 17.57 6.51
C GLY A 271 -18.71 17.36 6.82
N PRO A 272 -18.09 16.34 6.19
CA PRO A 272 -16.68 16.01 6.40
C PRO A 272 -15.76 17.09 5.80
N ILE A 273 -14.78 17.53 6.60
CA ILE A 273 -13.72 18.47 6.18
C ILE A 273 -12.35 17.77 6.03
N ALA A 274 -12.21 16.58 6.58
CA ALA A 274 -11.07 15.68 6.29
C ALA A 274 -11.49 14.24 6.51
N MET A 275 -10.95 13.35 5.70
CA MET A 275 -11.19 11.91 5.81
C MET A 275 -9.91 11.13 5.54
N VAL A 276 -9.75 10.00 6.21
CA VAL A 276 -8.72 9.00 5.90
C VAL A 276 -9.39 7.64 5.70
N CYS A 277 -9.04 6.98 4.60
CA CYS A 277 -9.46 5.63 4.28
C CYS A 277 -8.45 4.65 4.89
N CYS A 278 -8.90 3.78 5.80
CA CYS A 278 -8.10 2.77 6.47
C CYS A 278 -8.53 1.37 6.06
N VAL A 279 -7.56 0.50 5.76
CA VAL A 279 -7.80 -0.91 5.45
C VAL A 279 -6.99 -1.79 6.39
N ARG A 280 -7.61 -2.86 6.90
CA ARG A 280 -6.97 -3.88 7.72
C ARG A 280 -6.53 -5.06 6.89
N ALA A 281 -5.31 -5.54 7.12
CA ALA A 281 -4.82 -6.82 6.64
C ALA A 281 -3.96 -7.47 7.74
N GLY A 282 -4.27 -8.70 8.11
CA GLY A 282 -3.59 -9.39 9.21
C GLY A 282 -3.49 -8.52 10.46
N GLU A 283 -2.28 -8.35 10.96
CA GLU A 283 -1.99 -7.56 12.17
C GLU A 283 -1.81 -6.04 11.91
N GLY A 284 -1.99 -5.59 10.68
CA GLY A 284 -1.73 -4.22 10.28
C GLY A 284 -2.96 -3.43 9.84
N VAL A 285 -2.91 -2.12 10.06
CA VAL A 285 -3.81 -1.12 9.47
C VAL A 285 -3.03 -0.25 8.53
N PHE A 286 -3.58 0.00 7.36
CA PHE A 286 -2.99 0.83 6.31
C PHE A 286 -3.87 2.07 6.07
N ALA A 287 -3.34 3.25 6.33
CA ALA A 287 -3.98 4.52 5.97
C ALA A 287 -3.77 4.81 4.49
N TYR A 288 -4.60 4.20 3.66
CA TYR A 288 -4.41 4.13 2.21
C TYR A 288 -4.44 5.49 1.53
N ARG A 289 -5.48 6.28 1.81
CA ARG A 289 -5.66 7.60 1.20
C ARG A 289 -6.27 8.59 2.18
N THR A 290 -5.91 9.86 1.99
CA THR A 290 -6.41 10.98 2.79
C THR A 290 -6.90 12.08 1.87
N ALA A 291 -8.01 12.68 2.24
CA ALA A 291 -8.59 13.85 1.59
C ALA A 291 -8.94 14.91 2.63
N TYR A 292 -8.88 16.18 2.27
CA TYR A 292 -9.34 17.28 3.10
C TYR A 292 -9.82 18.44 2.23
N ASP A 293 -10.68 19.26 2.82
CA ASP A 293 -11.21 20.47 2.21
C ASP A 293 -10.17 21.61 2.28
N GLU A 294 -9.82 22.15 1.12
CA GLU A 294 -8.79 23.20 0.97
C GLU A 294 -9.19 24.51 1.67
N ASP A 295 -10.47 24.80 1.83
CA ASP A 295 -10.93 26.00 2.56
C ASP A 295 -10.46 25.96 4.03
N PHE A 296 -10.22 24.76 4.55
CA PHE A 296 -9.71 24.54 5.90
C PHE A 296 -8.20 24.24 5.96
N ALA A 297 -7.47 24.24 4.83
CA ALA A 297 -6.05 23.84 4.75
C ALA A 297 -5.16 24.55 5.78
N ARG A 298 -5.40 25.86 6.01
CA ARG A 298 -4.66 26.67 7.00
C ARG A 298 -4.73 26.15 8.44
N PHE A 299 -5.71 25.31 8.77
CA PHE A 299 -5.90 24.71 10.08
C PHE A 299 -5.32 23.31 10.18
N GLY A 300 -4.83 22.75 9.08
CA GLY A 300 -4.21 21.42 9.02
C GLY A 300 -5.17 20.25 9.32
N PRO A 301 -6.38 20.18 8.74
CA PRO A 301 -7.38 19.14 9.04
C PRO A 301 -6.88 17.74 8.69
N GLY A 302 -5.99 17.61 7.68
CA GLY A 302 -5.32 16.34 7.36
C GLY A 302 -4.44 15.81 8.50
N VAL A 303 -3.77 16.69 9.25
CA VAL A 303 -3.02 16.30 10.45
C VAL A 303 -3.96 15.84 11.56
N GLU A 304 -5.06 16.56 11.76
CA GLU A 304 -6.05 16.20 12.80
C GLU A 304 -6.68 14.84 12.56
N VAL A 305 -7.09 14.53 11.31
CA VAL A 305 -7.68 13.23 10.99
C VAL A 305 -6.67 12.09 11.10
N PHE A 306 -5.37 12.33 10.84
CA PHE A 306 -4.33 11.33 11.11
C PHE A 306 -4.13 11.08 12.60
N LEU A 307 -4.14 12.12 13.43
CA LEU A 307 -4.06 11.95 14.89
C LEU A 307 -5.27 11.19 15.43
N ALA A 308 -6.47 11.50 14.95
CA ALA A 308 -7.68 10.75 15.25
C ALA A 308 -7.58 9.27 14.81
N SER A 309 -6.93 9.01 13.67
CA SER A 309 -6.71 7.64 13.18
C SER A 309 -5.72 6.87 14.06
N MET A 310 -4.69 7.52 14.58
CA MET A 310 -3.75 6.92 15.54
C MET A 310 -4.45 6.59 16.85
N GLU A 311 -5.30 7.48 17.34
CA GLU A 311 -6.13 7.28 18.54
C GLU A 311 -7.10 6.11 18.33
N HIS A 312 -7.84 6.09 17.24
CA HIS A 312 -8.74 4.99 16.86
C HIS A 312 -7.97 3.65 16.74
N PHE A 313 -6.80 3.64 16.10
CA PHE A 313 -5.97 2.44 16.01
C PHE A 313 -5.63 1.89 17.40
N VAL A 314 -5.25 2.75 18.35
CA VAL A 314 -4.84 2.30 19.70
C VAL A 314 -6.02 1.85 20.54
N HIS A 315 -7.16 2.51 20.47
CA HIS A 315 -8.27 2.26 21.38
C HIS A 315 -9.36 1.35 20.80
N GLU A 316 -9.54 1.36 19.47
CA GLU A 316 -10.70 0.71 18.83
C GLU A 316 -10.30 -0.50 17.96
N THR A 317 -9.00 -0.78 17.79
CA THR A 317 -8.54 -1.97 17.05
C THR A 317 -7.67 -2.86 17.92
N ASP A 318 -7.45 -4.10 17.50
CA ASP A 318 -6.47 -5.04 18.07
C ASP A 318 -5.21 -5.19 17.18
N ALA A 319 -5.09 -4.38 16.14
CA ALA A 319 -3.96 -4.40 15.22
C ALA A 319 -2.65 -4.05 15.93
N HIS A 320 -1.53 -4.58 15.45
CA HIS A 320 -0.21 -4.38 16.06
C HIS A 320 0.53 -3.16 15.53
N TRP A 321 0.18 -2.70 14.34
CA TRP A 321 0.79 -1.52 13.73
C TRP A 321 -0.15 -0.81 12.75
N PHE A 322 0.12 0.48 12.55
CA PHE A 322 -0.59 1.37 11.64
C PHE A 322 0.41 2.01 10.69
N ASP A 323 0.27 1.80 9.39
CA ASP A 323 1.14 2.27 8.32
C ASP A 323 0.49 3.44 7.57
N THR A 324 1.20 4.53 7.38
CA THR A 324 0.69 5.73 6.71
C THR A 324 0.48 5.57 5.21
N CYS A 325 1.02 4.54 4.59
CA CYS A 325 1.08 4.37 3.13
C CYS A 325 1.67 5.59 2.38
N SER A 326 2.38 6.46 3.09
CA SER A 326 2.91 7.69 2.50
C SER A 326 3.98 7.39 1.44
N ALA A 327 3.99 8.23 0.41
CA ALA A 327 5.04 8.24 -0.61
C ALA A 327 6.33 8.92 -0.07
N PRO A 328 7.49 8.73 -0.74
CA PRO A 328 8.79 9.23 -0.25
C PRO A 328 8.85 10.74 -0.06
N ASP A 329 8.08 11.49 -0.80
CA ASP A 329 8.02 12.97 -0.77
C ASP A 329 7.19 13.53 0.40
N ASN A 330 6.41 12.70 1.09
CA ASN A 330 5.54 13.14 2.17
C ASN A 330 6.26 13.20 3.53
N GLN A 331 7.27 14.06 3.63
CA GLN A 331 8.06 14.26 4.85
C GLN A 331 7.23 14.79 6.04
N HIS A 332 6.09 15.44 5.79
CA HIS A 332 5.25 15.99 6.86
C HIS A 332 4.67 14.90 7.76
N LEU A 333 4.27 13.76 7.20
CA LEU A 333 3.75 12.64 7.99
C LEU A 333 4.84 12.00 8.85
N LEU A 334 6.09 11.96 8.40
CA LEU A 334 7.19 11.41 9.19
C LEU A 334 7.34 12.11 10.55
N THR A 335 7.03 13.40 10.64
CA THR A 335 7.15 14.15 11.90
C THR A 335 6.05 13.86 12.92
N LEU A 336 4.99 13.19 12.51
CA LEU A 336 3.87 12.84 13.38
C LEU A 336 4.00 11.44 13.99
N PHE A 337 4.71 10.54 13.31
CA PHE A 337 4.81 9.14 13.70
C PHE A 337 6.11 8.85 14.46
N PRO A 338 6.05 8.06 15.56
CA PRO A 338 7.24 7.75 16.36
C PRO A 338 8.16 6.73 15.71
N ASP A 339 7.60 5.84 14.92
CA ASP A 339 8.32 4.70 14.34
C ASP A 339 8.47 4.89 12.82
N ARG A 340 9.37 4.11 12.22
CA ARG A 340 9.66 4.13 10.78
C ARG A 340 9.53 2.72 10.22
N ARG A 341 9.09 2.65 8.97
CA ARG A 341 9.21 1.49 8.11
C ARG A 341 10.12 1.83 6.96
N SER A 342 11.20 1.09 6.83
CA SER A 342 12.08 1.23 5.68
C SER A 342 11.46 0.57 4.46
N MET A 343 11.56 1.25 3.34
CA MET A 343 11.06 0.83 2.03
C MET A 343 12.22 0.89 1.04
N ALA A 344 12.22 0.00 0.06
CA ALA A 344 13.23 0.01 -1.00
C ALA A 344 12.68 -0.47 -2.33
N THR A 345 13.34 -0.09 -3.40
CA THR A 345 13.29 -0.75 -4.69
C THR A 345 14.44 -1.75 -4.76
N LEU A 346 14.14 -3.02 -5.01
CA LEU A 346 15.11 -4.10 -5.13
C LEU A 346 15.26 -4.48 -6.60
N MET A 347 16.49 -4.62 -7.07
CA MET A 347 16.81 -4.99 -8.44
C MET A 347 17.62 -6.27 -8.48
N PHE A 348 17.25 -7.16 -9.40
CA PHE A 348 17.94 -8.42 -9.66
C PHE A 348 18.38 -8.44 -11.14
N ARG A 349 19.63 -8.77 -11.40
CA ARG A 349 20.09 -9.02 -12.76
C ARG A 349 19.68 -10.41 -13.19
N VAL A 350 19.21 -10.51 -14.42
CA VAL A 350 18.99 -11.78 -15.11
C VAL A 350 20.20 -11.99 -16.04
N PRO A 351 21.05 -12.98 -15.80
CA PRO A 351 22.16 -13.24 -16.70
C PRO A 351 21.63 -13.47 -18.12
N SER A 352 22.17 -12.75 -19.09
CA SER A 352 21.90 -13.06 -20.48
C SER A 352 22.46 -14.46 -20.76
N GLY A 353 21.58 -15.39 -21.13
CA GLY A 353 21.98 -16.71 -21.60
C GLY A 353 22.73 -16.62 -22.93
N HIS A 354 23.97 -16.18 -22.88
CA HIS A 354 24.88 -16.31 -23.98
C HIS A 354 25.77 -17.50 -23.70
N GLN A 355 25.46 -18.61 -24.33
CA GLN A 355 26.45 -19.53 -24.89
C GLN A 355 26.40 -19.42 -26.37
#